data_6780ac8feb2865edd722089f5cebe899
#
_entry.id   6780ac8feb2865edd722089f5cebe899
#
_cell.length_a   1.000
_cell.length_b   1.000
_cell.length_c   1.000
_cell.angle_alpha   90.00
_cell.angle_beta   90.00
_cell.angle_gamma   90.00
#
_symmetry.space_group_name_H-M   'P 1'
#
loop_
_entity.id
_entity.type
_entity.pdbx_description
1 polymer ?
#
loop_
_entity_poly.entity_id
_entity_poly.type
_entity_poly.pdbx_seq_one_letter_code
_entity_poly.pdbx_strand_id
1 'polypeptide(L)'
;MSQDAMEQGQNFINVVDKNFFRNGKPYYFLGTNFWYGMNLGSLGPGGDRERLLRELDHLNKIGVKNLRVMGASEGPDTEPWRMRPALQIAPGEYNKEVLNGLDFLLSEMGKRDMTAIMCMNNFWPWSGGMAQYVSWQDSSKIPSPPISGDGD
;
A
#
# COMPACT_ATOMS: atom_id res chain seq x y z
N MET A 1 -26.50 -2.41 18.36
CA MET A 1 -25.15 -2.68 17.82
C MET A 1 -24.68 -3.95 18.50
N SER A 2 -24.33 -4.99 17.71
CA SER A 2 -23.88 -6.28 18.26
C SER A 2 -22.53 -6.13 18.94
N GLN A 3 -22.24 -6.95 19.95
CA GLN A 3 -20.92 -7.02 20.63
C GLN A 3 -19.77 -7.20 19.62
N ASP A 4 -19.96 -7.98 18.56
CA ASP A 4 -18.97 -8.20 17.49
C ASP A 4 -18.61 -6.92 16.72
N ALA A 5 -19.56 -6.00 16.53
CA ALA A 5 -19.29 -4.72 15.87
C ALA A 5 -18.50 -3.74 16.78
N MET A 6 -18.64 -3.88 18.10
CA MET A 6 -17.86 -3.12 19.07
C MET A 6 -16.43 -3.66 19.20
N GLU A 7 -16.23 -4.98 19.14
CA GLU A 7 -14.90 -5.60 19.17
C GLU A 7 -14.09 -5.31 17.90
N GLN A 8 -14.71 -5.33 16.72
CA GLN A 8 -14.04 -4.97 15.47
C GLN A 8 -13.58 -3.50 15.42
N GLY A 9 -14.32 -2.58 16.08
CA GLY A 9 -13.93 -1.16 16.17
C GLY A 9 -12.75 -0.88 17.09
N GLN A 10 -12.40 -1.76 18.00
CA GLN A 10 -11.37 -1.53 19.02
C GLN A 10 -9.94 -1.59 18.49
N ASN A 11 -9.68 -2.27 17.38
CA ASN A 11 -8.32 -2.42 16.83
C ASN A 11 -7.89 -1.33 15.85
N PHE A 12 -8.79 -0.45 15.44
CA PHE A 12 -8.46 0.65 14.53
C PHE A 12 -7.87 1.85 15.28
N ILE A 13 -7.04 2.61 14.55
CA ILE A 13 -6.51 3.87 15.04
C ILE A 13 -7.60 4.92 15.01
N ASN A 14 -7.80 5.60 16.12
CA ASN A 14 -8.74 6.71 16.26
C ASN A 14 -7.99 8.02 16.50
N VAL A 15 -8.60 9.14 16.15
CA VAL A 15 -8.08 10.47 16.43
C VAL A 15 -8.94 11.11 17.51
N VAL A 16 -8.32 11.49 18.62
CA VAL A 16 -8.96 12.23 19.71
C VAL A 16 -8.06 13.43 20.04
N ASP A 17 -8.62 14.64 20.00
CA ASP A 17 -7.89 15.87 20.28
C ASP A 17 -6.52 15.98 19.59
N LYS A 18 -6.47 15.68 18.28
CA LYS A 18 -5.28 15.69 17.41
C LYS A 18 -4.21 14.64 17.76
N ASN A 19 -4.51 13.68 18.60
CA ASN A 19 -3.62 12.58 18.94
C ASN A 19 -4.19 11.24 18.44
N PHE A 20 -3.30 10.31 18.10
CA PHE A 20 -3.69 8.96 17.76
C PHE A 20 -3.92 8.11 19.01
N PHE A 21 -4.99 7.33 18.97
CA PHE A 21 -5.34 6.36 20.00
C PHE A 21 -5.61 4.99 19.37
N ARG A 22 -5.25 3.94 20.10
CA ARG A 22 -5.58 2.56 19.77
C ARG A 22 -6.05 1.86 21.05
N ASN A 23 -7.20 1.23 21.01
CA ASN A 23 -7.81 0.56 22.19
C ASN A 23 -7.91 1.48 23.43
N GLY A 24 -8.28 2.73 23.23
CA GLY A 24 -8.43 3.73 24.28
C GLY A 24 -7.12 4.25 24.89
N LYS A 25 -5.96 3.88 24.36
CA LYS A 25 -4.64 4.34 24.83
C LYS A 25 -3.98 5.22 23.77
N PRO A 26 -3.18 6.23 24.16
CA PRO A 26 -2.35 6.98 23.22
C PRO A 26 -1.50 6.03 22.37
N TYR A 27 -1.46 6.26 21.06
CA TYR A 27 -0.76 5.41 20.11
C TYR A 27 0.43 6.17 19.51
N TYR A 28 1.63 5.69 19.82
CA TYR A 28 2.89 6.15 19.26
C TYR A 28 3.55 4.99 18.54
N PHE A 29 4.18 5.24 17.40
CA PHE A 29 4.78 4.17 16.61
C PHE A 29 6.10 4.58 15.96
N LEU A 30 6.97 3.61 15.76
CA LEU A 30 8.04 3.68 14.79
C LEU A 30 7.51 3.09 13.49
N GLY A 31 7.60 3.87 12.41
CA GLY A 31 7.11 3.46 11.10
C GLY A 31 8.16 3.56 10.02
N THR A 32 7.93 2.87 8.90
CA THR A 32 8.76 2.96 7.71
C THR A 32 7.94 2.86 6.44
N ASN A 33 8.52 3.31 5.30
CA ASN A 33 7.93 3.06 4.00
C ASN A 33 8.13 1.60 3.60
N PHE A 34 7.05 0.97 3.16
CA PHE A 34 7.02 -0.39 2.64
C PHE A 34 6.11 -0.45 1.42
N TRP A 35 6.37 0.44 0.46
CA TRP A 35 5.48 0.74 -0.66
C TRP A 35 5.15 -0.47 -1.53
N TYR A 36 6.09 -1.39 -1.73
CA TYR A 36 5.97 -2.57 -2.60
C TYR A 36 5.25 -3.78 -1.94
N GLY A 37 4.71 -3.61 -0.74
CA GLY A 37 4.20 -4.72 0.07
C GLY A 37 3.07 -5.51 -0.58
N MET A 38 2.10 -4.85 -1.26
CA MET A 38 1.02 -5.54 -1.94
C MET A 38 1.50 -6.39 -3.12
N ASN A 39 2.46 -5.89 -3.92
CA ASN A 39 3.04 -6.64 -5.01
C ASN A 39 3.83 -7.85 -4.49
N LEU A 40 4.63 -7.64 -3.44
CA LEU A 40 5.40 -8.71 -2.80
C LEU A 40 4.48 -9.81 -2.20
N GLY A 41 3.30 -9.43 -1.71
CA GLY A 41 2.27 -10.35 -1.20
C GLY A 41 1.47 -11.08 -2.29
N SER A 42 1.58 -10.67 -3.56
CA SER A 42 0.89 -11.30 -4.68
C SER A 42 1.36 -12.72 -4.93
N LEU A 43 0.51 -13.52 -5.59
CA LEU A 43 0.89 -14.83 -6.15
C LEU A 43 1.36 -14.73 -7.61
N GLY A 44 1.15 -13.58 -8.24
CA GLY A 44 1.54 -13.30 -9.61
C GLY A 44 2.98 -12.81 -9.77
N PRO A 45 3.33 -12.30 -10.94
CA PRO A 45 4.66 -11.79 -11.23
C PRO A 45 5.14 -10.74 -10.24
N GLY A 46 6.36 -10.88 -9.76
CA GLY A 46 6.96 -9.98 -8.76
C GLY A 46 6.58 -10.29 -7.31
N GLY A 47 5.69 -11.27 -7.06
CA GLY A 47 5.34 -11.71 -5.71
C GLY A 47 6.40 -12.64 -5.12
N ASP A 48 6.60 -12.51 -3.81
CA ASP A 48 7.45 -13.38 -2.99
C ASP A 48 6.98 -13.32 -1.54
N ARG A 49 6.01 -14.16 -1.23
CA ARG A 49 5.40 -14.20 0.12
C ARG A 49 6.39 -14.62 1.21
N GLU A 50 7.33 -15.49 0.88
CA GLU A 50 8.34 -15.91 1.85
C GLU A 50 9.26 -14.73 2.24
N ARG A 51 9.67 -13.95 1.25
CA ARG A 51 10.41 -12.71 1.50
C ARG A 51 9.57 -11.72 2.31
N LEU A 52 8.29 -11.52 1.94
CA LEU A 52 7.40 -10.65 2.69
C LEU A 52 7.33 -11.01 4.17
N LEU A 53 7.15 -12.29 4.48
CA LEU A 53 7.09 -12.76 5.86
C LEU A 53 8.40 -12.49 6.62
N ARG A 54 9.56 -12.78 6.01
CA ARG A 54 10.88 -12.49 6.61
C ARG A 54 11.08 -11.02 6.89
N GLU A 55 10.70 -10.14 5.94
CA GLU A 55 10.81 -8.68 6.11
C GLU A 55 9.89 -8.17 7.23
N LEU A 56 8.65 -8.63 7.28
CA LEU A 56 7.72 -8.27 8.36
C LEU A 56 8.21 -8.74 9.73
N ASP A 57 8.75 -9.97 9.83
CA ASP A 57 9.33 -10.48 11.06
C ASP A 57 10.53 -9.66 11.52
N HIS A 58 11.40 -9.29 10.57
CA HIS A 58 12.55 -8.45 10.86
C HIS A 58 12.14 -7.06 11.35
N LEU A 59 11.23 -6.39 10.63
CA LEU A 59 10.71 -5.07 11.01
C LEU A 59 10.04 -5.11 12.39
N ASN A 60 9.21 -6.12 12.63
CA ASN A 60 8.55 -6.29 13.93
C ASN A 60 9.57 -6.49 15.07
N LYS A 61 10.61 -7.28 14.83
CA LYS A 61 11.67 -7.56 15.81
C LYS A 61 12.44 -6.29 16.22
N ILE A 62 12.67 -5.37 15.29
CA ILE A 62 13.36 -4.10 15.57
C ILE A 62 12.42 -2.98 16.06
N GLY A 63 11.14 -3.31 16.31
CA GLY A 63 10.16 -2.38 16.90
C GLY A 63 9.39 -1.52 15.90
N VAL A 64 9.51 -1.75 14.60
CA VAL A 64 8.67 -1.08 13.59
C VAL A 64 7.26 -1.64 13.69
N LYS A 65 6.28 -0.77 13.95
CA LYS A 65 4.88 -1.15 14.17
C LYS A 65 3.90 -0.54 13.16
N ASN A 66 4.39 0.33 12.30
CA ASN A 66 3.55 0.94 11.27
C ASN A 66 4.28 0.94 9.93
N LEU A 67 3.57 0.53 8.87
CA LEU A 67 4.08 0.54 7.51
C LEU A 67 3.25 1.48 6.64
N ARG A 68 3.92 2.36 5.92
CA ARG A 68 3.28 3.12 4.84
C ARG A 68 3.37 2.29 3.56
N VAL A 69 2.21 1.80 3.10
CA VAL A 69 2.10 0.88 1.96
C VAL A 69 1.27 1.50 0.84
N MET A 70 1.58 1.14 -0.40
CA MET A 70 0.71 1.48 -1.51
C MET A 70 -0.53 0.58 -1.47
N GLY A 71 -1.71 1.20 -1.48
CA GLY A 71 -3.01 0.55 -1.69
C GLY A 71 -3.61 0.91 -3.04
N ALA A 72 -2.81 1.54 -3.91
CA ALA A 72 -3.16 1.92 -5.27
C ALA A 72 -1.92 1.92 -6.15
N SER A 73 -2.08 1.53 -7.40
CA SER A 73 -1.16 1.77 -8.50
C SER A 73 -1.93 1.58 -9.81
N GLU A 74 -1.62 2.40 -10.81
CA GLU A 74 -2.36 2.45 -12.05
C GLU A 74 -1.44 2.12 -13.22
N GLY A 75 -1.90 1.23 -14.12
CA GLY A 75 -1.20 0.76 -15.31
C GLY A 75 -1.47 1.59 -16.56
N PRO A 76 -0.93 1.23 -17.73
CA PRO A 76 -0.52 -0.13 -18.10
C PRO A 76 0.89 -0.52 -17.61
N ASP A 77 1.18 -1.83 -17.64
CA ASP A 77 2.44 -2.44 -17.20
C ASP A 77 3.54 -2.39 -18.28
N THR A 78 3.49 -1.43 -19.18
CA THR A 78 4.41 -1.34 -20.34
C THR A 78 5.72 -0.64 -20.02
N GLU A 79 5.72 0.23 -19.01
CA GLU A 79 6.87 1.06 -18.69
C GLU A 79 7.76 0.40 -17.63
N PRO A 80 9.06 0.15 -17.94
CA PRO A 80 9.94 -0.60 -17.03
C PRO A 80 10.26 0.13 -15.72
N TRP A 81 10.13 1.45 -15.68
CA TRP A 81 10.38 2.30 -14.52
C TRP A 81 9.21 2.42 -13.57
N ARG A 82 8.04 1.86 -13.92
CA ARG A 82 6.82 1.91 -13.10
C ARG A 82 6.70 0.72 -12.16
N MET A 83 5.94 0.91 -11.09
CA MET A 83 5.50 -0.16 -10.20
C MET A 83 4.63 -1.17 -10.99
N ARG A 84 5.09 -2.42 -11.09
CA ARG A 84 4.45 -3.49 -11.87
C ARG A 84 4.36 -4.78 -11.06
N PRO A 85 3.29 -5.60 -11.26
CA PRO A 85 2.06 -5.23 -11.97
C PRO A 85 1.29 -4.15 -11.24
N ALA A 86 0.54 -3.32 -11.99
CA ALA A 86 -0.35 -2.33 -11.42
C ALA A 86 -1.58 -2.97 -10.78
N LEU A 87 -2.12 -2.31 -9.76
CA LEU A 87 -3.38 -2.74 -9.15
C LEU A 87 -4.56 -2.46 -10.05
N GLN A 88 -4.66 -1.26 -10.62
CA GLN A 88 -5.70 -0.90 -11.58
C GLN A 88 -5.09 -0.87 -12.98
N ILE A 89 -5.52 -1.82 -13.84
CA ILE A 89 -4.94 -2.04 -15.18
C ILE A 89 -5.65 -1.23 -16.28
N ALA A 90 -6.90 -0.87 -16.04
CA ALA A 90 -7.73 0.02 -16.85
C ALA A 90 -8.78 0.68 -15.94
N PRO A 91 -9.50 1.72 -16.38
CA PRO A 91 -10.54 2.37 -15.59
C PRO A 91 -11.56 1.39 -15.01
N GLY A 92 -11.56 1.21 -13.68
CA GLY A 92 -12.44 0.28 -12.97
C GLY A 92 -12.05 -1.21 -13.07
N GLU A 93 -10.96 -1.56 -13.75
CA GLU A 93 -10.47 -2.94 -13.87
C GLU A 93 -9.28 -3.17 -12.96
N TYR A 94 -9.40 -4.14 -12.04
CA TYR A 94 -8.40 -4.41 -11.01
C TYR A 94 -7.74 -5.77 -11.19
N ASN A 95 -6.43 -5.79 -10.99
CA ASN A 95 -5.64 -7.02 -10.94
C ASN A 95 -5.93 -7.76 -9.62
N LYS A 96 -6.64 -8.88 -9.74
CA LYS A 96 -7.07 -9.69 -8.59
C LYS A 96 -5.92 -10.31 -7.81
N GLU A 97 -4.81 -10.61 -8.47
CA GLU A 97 -3.63 -11.18 -7.79
C GLU A 97 -2.95 -10.13 -6.91
N VAL A 98 -2.87 -8.89 -7.38
CA VAL A 98 -2.34 -7.77 -6.59
C VAL A 98 -3.27 -7.42 -5.43
N LEU A 99 -4.61 -7.43 -5.63
CA LEU A 99 -5.58 -7.30 -4.54
C LEU A 99 -5.41 -8.39 -3.49
N ASN A 100 -5.31 -9.65 -3.92
CA ASN A 100 -5.03 -10.76 -3.01
C ASN A 100 -3.69 -10.59 -2.27
N GLY A 101 -2.71 -9.99 -2.92
CA GLY A 101 -1.43 -9.63 -2.31
C GLY A 101 -1.58 -8.57 -1.21
N LEU A 102 -2.44 -7.59 -1.41
CA LEU A 102 -2.77 -6.58 -0.40
C LEU A 102 -3.47 -7.21 0.80
N ASP A 103 -4.47 -8.07 0.57
CA ASP A 103 -5.16 -8.81 1.63
C ASP A 103 -4.19 -9.67 2.45
N PHE A 104 -3.29 -10.38 1.76
CA PHE A 104 -2.26 -11.18 2.41
C PHE A 104 -1.32 -10.32 3.27
N LEU A 105 -0.82 -9.19 2.73
CA LEU A 105 0.02 -8.24 3.46
C LEU A 105 -0.67 -7.77 4.74
N LEU A 106 -1.90 -7.27 4.64
CA LEU A 106 -2.64 -6.73 5.79
C LEU A 106 -2.94 -7.80 6.84
N SER A 107 -3.27 -9.02 6.41
CA SER A 107 -3.44 -10.17 7.31
C SER A 107 -2.16 -10.49 8.06
N GLU A 108 -1.02 -10.55 7.38
CA GLU A 108 0.27 -10.85 8.00
C GLU A 108 0.77 -9.72 8.91
N MET A 109 0.48 -8.47 8.57
CA MET A 109 0.74 -7.32 9.45
C MET A 109 -0.11 -7.41 10.73
N GLY A 110 -1.41 -7.75 10.60
CA GLY A 110 -2.31 -7.92 11.72
C GLY A 110 -1.84 -8.99 12.72
N LYS A 111 -1.34 -10.14 12.23
CA LYS A 111 -0.76 -11.20 13.07
C LYS A 111 0.44 -10.74 13.90
N ARG A 112 1.13 -9.69 13.45
CA ARG A 112 2.32 -9.09 14.10
C ARG A 112 2.01 -7.84 14.91
N ASP A 113 0.73 -7.54 15.09
CA ASP A 113 0.25 -6.32 15.75
C ASP A 113 0.81 -5.04 15.09
N MET A 114 0.96 -5.06 13.77
CA MET A 114 1.38 -3.93 12.96
C MET A 114 0.17 -3.23 12.34
N THR A 115 0.29 -1.93 12.12
CA THR A 115 -0.73 -1.09 11.47
C THR A 115 -0.22 -0.57 10.13
N ALA A 116 -1.15 -0.16 9.25
CA ALA A 116 -0.83 0.37 7.94
C ALA A 116 -1.30 1.82 7.77
N ILE A 117 -0.48 2.64 7.11
CA ILE A 117 -0.91 3.87 6.46
C ILE A 117 -1.08 3.53 4.98
N MET A 118 -2.34 3.53 4.52
CA MET A 118 -2.67 3.18 3.14
C MET A 118 -2.58 4.40 2.23
N CYS A 119 -1.65 4.37 1.25
CA CYS A 119 -1.64 5.35 0.17
C CYS A 119 -2.66 4.94 -0.89
N MET A 120 -3.81 5.61 -0.90
CA MET A 120 -4.92 5.32 -1.82
C MET A 120 -4.76 5.98 -3.19
N ASN A 121 -3.83 6.91 -3.32
CA ASN A 121 -3.42 7.53 -4.57
C ASN A 121 -2.02 8.12 -4.40
N ASN A 122 -1.29 8.30 -5.51
CA ASN A 122 0.02 8.91 -5.50
C ASN A 122 0.09 10.00 -6.58
N PHE A 123 0.85 11.05 -6.32
CA PHE A 123 1.12 12.09 -7.31
C PHE A 123 2.08 11.61 -8.40
N TRP A 124 3.04 10.78 -8.02
CA TRP A 124 4.19 10.40 -8.85
C TRP A 124 3.85 9.37 -9.94
N PRO A 125 4.27 9.62 -11.21
CA PRO A 125 3.97 8.72 -12.33
C PRO A 125 4.51 7.29 -12.20
N TRP A 126 5.52 7.07 -11.34
CA TRP A 126 6.08 5.72 -11.15
C TRP A 126 5.08 4.70 -10.59
N SER A 127 4.03 5.14 -9.93
CA SER A 127 2.92 4.29 -9.48
C SER A 127 1.63 4.54 -10.27
N GLY A 128 1.66 5.33 -11.35
CA GLY A 128 0.49 5.72 -12.14
C GLY A 128 -0.02 7.10 -11.78
N GLY A 129 -0.73 7.20 -10.68
CA GLY A 129 -1.17 8.44 -10.08
C GLY A 129 -2.10 9.27 -10.96
N MET A 130 -2.19 10.54 -10.66
CA MET A 130 -3.11 11.47 -11.35
C MET A 130 -2.87 11.52 -12.86
N ALA A 131 -1.62 11.43 -13.31
CA ALA A 131 -1.28 11.45 -14.74
C ALA A 131 -1.89 10.27 -15.50
N GLN A 132 -2.00 9.10 -14.86
CA GLN A 132 -2.63 7.94 -15.48
C GLN A 132 -4.13 8.13 -15.65
N TYR A 133 -4.83 8.71 -14.66
CA TYR A 133 -6.26 9.00 -14.78
C TYR A 133 -6.56 10.01 -15.89
N VAL A 134 -5.75 11.07 -15.99
CA VAL A 134 -5.85 12.03 -17.09
C VAL A 134 -5.64 11.35 -18.43
N SER A 135 -4.58 10.53 -18.56
CA SER A 135 -4.29 9.77 -19.77
C SER A 135 -5.44 8.84 -20.18
N TRP A 136 -6.10 8.21 -19.24
CA TRP A 136 -7.26 7.37 -19.55
C TRP A 136 -8.46 8.17 -20.02
N GLN A 137 -8.59 9.44 -19.57
CA GLN A 137 -9.71 10.29 -19.94
C GLN A 137 -9.53 10.93 -21.33
N ASP A 138 -8.33 11.40 -21.66
CA ASP A 138 -8.07 12.21 -22.86
C ASP A 138 -7.07 11.59 -23.83
N SER A 139 -6.58 10.37 -23.55
CA SER A 139 -5.56 9.67 -24.33
C SER A 139 -4.22 10.41 -24.42
N SER A 140 -3.96 11.33 -23.51
CA SER A 140 -2.68 12.03 -23.44
C SER A 140 -1.53 11.08 -23.04
N LYS A 141 -0.32 11.46 -23.43
CA LYS A 141 0.88 10.74 -22.98
C LYS A 141 1.19 11.08 -21.53
N ILE A 142 1.47 10.05 -20.74
CA ILE A 142 2.00 10.23 -19.40
C ILE A 142 3.43 10.76 -19.51
N PRO A 143 3.78 11.81 -18.77
CA PRO A 143 5.15 12.30 -18.74
C PRO A 143 6.11 11.19 -18.34
N SER A 144 7.14 10.97 -19.14
CA SER A 144 8.27 10.11 -18.74
C SER A 144 9.07 10.82 -17.65
N PRO A 145 9.65 10.09 -16.69
CA PRO A 145 10.55 10.73 -15.75
C PRO A 145 11.70 11.41 -16.50
N PRO A 146 12.19 12.56 -16.02
CA PRO A 146 13.31 13.25 -16.64
C PRO A 146 14.53 12.34 -16.70
N ILE A 147 15.26 12.40 -17.81
CA ILE A 147 16.47 11.60 -18.06
C ILE A 147 17.60 11.95 -17.07
N SER A 148 17.57 13.14 -16.52
CA SER A 148 18.61 13.71 -15.66
C SER A 148 18.32 13.47 -14.21
N GLY A 149 17.86 12.52 -13.66
CA GLY A 149 17.82 12.25 -12.20
C GLY A 149 17.39 13.39 -11.25
N ASP A 150 17.13 14.56 -11.78
CA ASP A 150 16.62 15.74 -11.06
C ASP A 150 15.11 15.57 -10.82
N GLY A 151 14.79 14.42 -10.29
CA GLY A 151 13.48 13.87 -10.09
C GLY A 151 12.38 14.90 -10.08
N ASP A 152 11.38 14.72 -10.85
CA ASP A 152 10.06 15.36 -10.84
C ASP A 152 9.76 16.33 -11.94
#